data_817069a84cbe44bced28329a0879add5
#
_entry.id   817069a84cbe44bced28329a0879add5
#
_cell.length_a   1.000
_cell.length_b   1.000
_cell.length_c   1.000
_cell.angle_alpha   90.00
_cell.angle_beta   90.00
_cell.angle_gamma   90.00
#
_symmetry.space_group_name_H-M   'P 1'
#
loop_
_entity.id
_entity.type
_entity.pdbx_description
1 polymer ?
#
loop_
_entity_poly.entity_id
_entity_poly.type
_entity_poly.pdbx_seq_one_letter_code
_entity_poly.pdbx_strand_id
1 'polypeptide(L)'
;MKKFFYRTILTAVLIISSVVVSGHSVQASTNPFTDVKETNSHANAIVSLYNEGIITGVTSNTYEPGKSATRGDAAVYLANALNLQNSSASNPGFKDVPTSSKYYKAIAALNKAGIVYGYGDEFRPNATLTRSQLAKMLTVGFELQQSTTTKTKFTDVNKLTDTATKKYIQTLVDYGISKGTTATTFSPNMKLTRAQLATFLYNAIEATSDDFIVIGVE
;
A
#
# COMPACT_ATOMS: atom_id res chain seq x y z
N MET A 1 80.04 -19.07 1.61
CA MET A 1 78.70 -18.68 1.10
C MET A 1 77.66 -19.46 1.92
N LYS A 2 77.09 -18.86 2.96
CA LYS A 2 76.07 -19.51 3.81
C LYS A 2 74.69 -19.09 3.37
N LYS A 3 73.87 -20.06 2.91
CA LYS A 3 72.47 -19.84 2.54
C LYS A 3 71.61 -19.94 3.79
N PHE A 4 70.95 -18.83 4.18
CA PHE A 4 69.94 -18.81 5.23
C PHE A 4 68.60 -19.22 4.64
N PHE A 5 68.01 -20.31 5.12
CA PHE A 5 66.65 -20.75 4.85
C PHE A 5 65.72 -20.07 5.87
N TYR A 6 64.90 -19.14 5.43
CA TYR A 6 63.78 -18.66 6.23
C TYR A 6 62.60 -19.61 6.08
N ARG A 7 62.26 -20.30 7.15
CA ARG A 7 61.01 -21.03 7.28
C ARG A 7 59.93 -20.03 7.69
N THR A 8 59.05 -19.68 6.77
CA THR A 8 57.83 -18.93 7.03
C THR A 8 56.79 -19.89 7.64
N ILE A 9 56.50 -19.70 8.92
CA ILE A 9 55.41 -20.39 9.62
C ILE A 9 54.15 -19.64 9.28
N LEU A 10 53.28 -20.26 8.44
CA LEU A 10 51.99 -19.74 8.08
C LEU A 10 50.99 -20.13 9.20
N THR A 11 50.77 -19.24 10.16
CA THR A 11 49.69 -19.38 11.15
C THR A 11 48.39 -19.04 10.50
N ALA A 12 47.60 -20.07 10.16
CA ALA A 12 46.21 -19.90 9.73
C ALA A 12 45.38 -19.46 10.93
N VAL A 13 44.99 -18.16 10.94
CA VAL A 13 44.00 -17.65 11.90
C VAL A 13 42.63 -18.04 11.36
N LEU A 14 42.01 -19.02 12.00
CA LEU A 14 40.63 -19.44 11.74
C LEU A 14 39.71 -18.38 12.35
N ILE A 15 39.25 -17.43 11.54
CA ILE A 15 38.20 -16.47 11.94
C ILE A 15 36.87 -17.23 11.88
N ILE A 16 36.41 -17.71 13.04
CA ILE A 16 35.04 -18.19 13.20
C ILE A 16 34.14 -16.98 13.25
N SER A 17 33.59 -16.57 12.09
CA SER A 17 32.51 -15.61 12.03
C SER A 17 31.24 -16.28 12.57
N SER A 18 30.91 -15.98 13.84
CA SER A 18 29.59 -16.30 14.39
C SER A 18 28.53 -15.48 13.64
N VAL A 19 27.84 -16.14 12.73
CA VAL A 19 26.61 -15.59 12.13
C VAL A 19 25.59 -15.53 13.26
N VAL A 20 25.38 -14.34 13.81
CA VAL A 20 24.26 -14.06 14.69
C VAL A 20 23.02 -14.05 13.79
N VAL A 21 22.37 -15.21 13.67
CA VAL A 21 21.00 -15.27 13.12
C VAL A 21 20.13 -14.56 14.14
N SER A 22 19.85 -13.28 13.88
CA SER A 22 18.81 -12.54 14.60
C SER A 22 17.50 -13.24 14.28
N GLY A 23 17.08 -14.13 15.17
CA GLY A 23 15.79 -14.77 15.11
C GLY A 23 14.71 -13.67 15.21
N HIS A 24 14.19 -13.21 14.08
CA HIS A 24 12.94 -12.51 14.07
C HIS A 24 11.92 -13.51 14.58
N SER A 25 11.46 -13.33 15.82
CA SER A 25 10.30 -14.04 16.32
C SER A 25 9.15 -13.67 15.40
N VAL A 26 8.72 -14.61 14.56
CA VAL A 26 7.45 -14.49 13.84
C VAL A 26 6.39 -14.47 14.92
N GLN A 27 6.00 -13.27 15.33
CA GLN A 27 4.89 -13.07 16.22
C GLN A 27 3.66 -13.59 15.49
N ALA A 28 3.01 -14.61 16.02
CA ALA A 28 1.80 -15.17 15.42
C ALA A 28 0.83 -14.02 15.19
N SER A 29 0.49 -13.78 13.93
CA SER A 29 -0.45 -12.73 13.52
C SER A 29 -1.80 -13.07 14.12
N THR A 30 -2.24 -12.33 15.14
CA THR A 30 -3.52 -12.55 15.79
C THR A 30 -4.60 -11.79 15.05
N ASN A 31 -5.65 -12.50 14.64
CA ASN A 31 -6.83 -11.88 14.07
C ASN A 31 -7.78 -11.43 15.20
N PRO A 32 -7.94 -10.13 15.44
CA PRO A 32 -8.84 -9.65 16.50
C PRO A 32 -10.31 -9.59 16.07
N PHE A 33 -10.57 -9.76 14.76
CA PHE A 33 -11.89 -9.50 14.18
C PHE A 33 -12.75 -10.76 14.08
N THR A 34 -13.85 -10.80 14.80
CA THR A 34 -14.79 -11.93 14.81
C THR A 34 -15.55 -12.08 13.47
N ASP A 35 -15.66 -10.99 12.71
CA ASP A 35 -16.34 -10.94 11.42
C ASP A 35 -15.41 -11.13 10.21
N VAL A 36 -14.11 -11.38 10.43
CA VAL A 36 -13.12 -11.72 9.43
C VAL A 36 -12.70 -13.18 9.63
N LYS A 37 -13.39 -14.10 8.96
CA LYS A 37 -13.08 -15.53 9.04
C LYS A 37 -11.81 -15.83 8.24
N GLU A 38 -11.02 -16.81 8.65
CA GLU A 38 -9.81 -17.28 7.94
C GLU A 38 -10.11 -17.71 6.49
N THR A 39 -11.31 -18.22 6.23
CA THR A 39 -11.78 -18.60 4.89
C THR A 39 -12.07 -17.40 3.98
N ASN A 40 -12.10 -16.19 4.52
CA ASN A 40 -12.27 -14.96 3.72
C ASN A 40 -11.01 -14.70 2.91
N SER A 41 -11.13 -14.59 1.58
CA SER A 41 -10.00 -14.32 0.68
C SER A 41 -9.23 -13.03 0.97
N HIS A 42 -9.81 -12.12 1.75
CA HIS A 42 -9.20 -10.86 2.18
C HIS A 42 -8.60 -10.92 3.60
N ALA A 43 -8.75 -12.06 4.32
CA ALA A 43 -8.37 -12.16 5.73
C ALA A 43 -6.89 -11.84 5.94
N ASN A 44 -6.01 -12.44 5.15
CA ASN A 44 -4.57 -12.20 5.25
C ASN A 44 -4.24 -10.70 5.15
N ALA A 45 -4.74 -10.01 4.12
CA ALA A 45 -4.49 -8.59 3.93
C ALA A 45 -5.02 -7.74 5.09
N ILE A 46 -6.23 -8.04 5.60
CA ILE A 46 -6.82 -7.33 6.72
C ILE A 46 -6.00 -7.52 7.99
N VAL A 47 -5.64 -8.76 8.31
CA VAL A 47 -4.92 -9.08 9.55
C VAL A 47 -3.48 -8.55 9.50
N SER A 48 -2.77 -8.68 8.39
CA SER A 48 -1.42 -8.12 8.23
C SER A 48 -1.41 -6.60 8.41
N LEU A 49 -2.25 -5.89 7.65
CA LEU A 49 -2.31 -4.42 7.74
C LEU A 49 -2.78 -3.92 9.12
N TYR A 50 -3.62 -4.67 9.83
CA TYR A 50 -4.00 -4.34 11.18
C TYR A 50 -2.83 -4.49 12.17
N ASN A 51 -2.09 -5.60 12.09
CA ASN A 51 -0.93 -5.84 12.96
C ASN A 51 0.20 -4.83 12.70
N GLU A 52 0.30 -4.31 11.48
CA GLU A 52 1.22 -3.23 11.11
C GLU A 52 0.70 -1.81 11.52
N GLY A 53 -0.50 -1.71 12.09
CA GLY A 53 -1.09 -0.44 12.48
C GLY A 53 -1.56 0.44 11.31
N ILE A 54 -1.60 -0.11 10.09
CA ILE A 54 -2.00 0.62 8.89
C ILE A 54 -3.51 0.82 8.82
N ILE A 55 -4.27 -0.22 9.20
CA ILE A 55 -5.73 -0.14 9.24
C ILE A 55 -6.27 -0.39 10.65
N THR A 56 -7.52 0.01 10.87
CA THR A 56 -8.21 -0.22 12.13
C THR A 56 -9.56 -0.88 11.89
N GLY A 57 -10.06 -1.58 12.92
CA GLY A 57 -11.45 -2.03 12.95
C GLY A 57 -12.45 -0.88 13.03
N VAL A 58 -13.72 -1.20 12.87
CA VAL A 58 -14.84 -0.30 13.21
C VAL A 58 -15.05 -0.28 14.72
N THR A 59 -14.84 -1.43 15.35
CA THR A 59 -14.72 -1.59 16.80
C THR A 59 -13.41 -2.35 17.11
N SER A 60 -13.16 -2.64 18.38
CA SER A 60 -12.01 -3.43 18.80
C SER A 60 -12.00 -4.87 18.24
N ASN A 61 -13.18 -5.41 17.89
CA ASN A 61 -13.36 -6.81 17.47
C ASN A 61 -14.15 -6.99 16.16
N THR A 62 -14.47 -5.91 15.45
CA THR A 62 -15.15 -5.96 14.15
C THR A 62 -14.47 -5.08 13.11
N TYR A 63 -14.34 -5.60 11.88
CA TYR A 63 -13.75 -4.89 10.74
C TYR A 63 -14.80 -4.41 9.73
N GLU A 64 -15.95 -5.08 9.62
CA GLU A 64 -17.00 -4.89 8.63
C GLU A 64 -16.48 -5.04 7.19
N PRO A 65 -15.94 -6.22 6.81
CA PRO A 65 -15.28 -6.42 5.53
C PRO A 65 -16.15 -6.15 4.31
N GLY A 66 -17.47 -6.40 4.40
CA GLY A 66 -18.43 -6.18 3.32
C GLY A 66 -18.94 -4.74 3.19
N LYS A 67 -18.68 -3.86 4.18
CA LYS A 67 -19.12 -2.47 4.13
C LYS A 67 -18.39 -1.68 3.05
N SER A 68 -19.06 -0.75 2.41
CA SER A 68 -18.44 0.13 1.42
C SER A 68 -17.29 0.94 2.02
N ALA A 69 -16.15 0.92 1.37
CA ALA A 69 -15.03 1.79 1.69
C ALA A 69 -15.31 3.23 1.26
N THR A 70 -14.93 4.19 2.11
CA THR A 70 -15.04 5.62 1.79
C THR A 70 -13.71 6.19 1.32
N ARG A 71 -13.78 7.37 0.68
CA ARG A 71 -12.58 8.13 0.30
C ARG A 71 -11.77 8.56 1.53
N GLY A 72 -12.43 8.85 2.64
CA GLY A 72 -11.81 9.16 3.93
C GLY A 72 -11.07 7.97 4.52
N ASP A 73 -11.69 6.77 4.49
CA ASP A 73 -11.02 5.55 4.96
C ASP A 73 -9.77 5.26 4.14
N ALA A 74 -9.85 5.37 2.81
CA ALA A 74 -8.70 5.19 1.93
C ALA A 74 -7.59 6.22 2.19
N ALA A 75 -7.95 7.47 2.47
CA ALA A 75 -6.96 8.50 2.81
C ALA A 75 -6.24 8.16 4.13
N VAL A 76 -6.96 7.72 5.16
CA VAL A 76 -6.33 7.32 6.43
C VAL A 76 -5.41 6.13 6.23
N TYR A 77 -5.87 5.06 5.58
CA TYR A 77 -5.09 3.86 5.37
C TYR A 77 -3.84 4.12 4.54
N LEU A 78 -3.98 4.91 3.46
CA LEU A 78 -2.84 5.27 2.61
C LEU A 78 -1.83 6.17 3.34
N ALA A 79 -2.30 7.16 4.12
CA ALA A 79 -1.41 8.01 4.90
C ALA A 79 -0.63 7.21 5.96
N ASN A 80 -1.27 6.19 6.57
CA ASN A 80 -0.60 5.29 7.51
C ASN A 80 0.45 4.44 6.78
N ALA A 81 0.09 3.81 5.67
CA ALA A 81 1.01 2.98 4.88
C ALA A 81 2.24 3.75 4.38
N LEU A 82 2.08 5.03 4.08
CA LEU A 82 3.16 5.91 3.63
C LEU A 82 3.86 6.67 4.78
N ASN A 83 3.55 6.36 6.05
CA ASN A 83 4.08 7.04 7.24
C ASN A 83 3.88 8.58 7.25
N LEU A 84 2.79 9.06 6.64
CA LEU A 84 2.48 10.48 6.53
C LEU A 84 1.58 11.01 7.65
N GLN A 85 1.06 10.16 8.55
CA GLN A 85 0.12 10.52 9.61
C GLN A 85 0.66 11.55 10.63
N ASN A 86 1.98 11.62 10.78
CA ASN A 86 2.66 12.57 11.66
C ASN A 86 3.23 13.79 10.94
N SER A 87 3.04 13.89 9.60
CA SER A 87 3.53 15.02 8.86
C SER A 87 2.71 16.27 9.15
N SER A 88 3.37 17.38 9.44
CA SER A 88 2.69 18.66 9.50
C SER A 88 2.30 19.10 8.09
N ALA A 89 1.01 19.33 7.88
CA ALA A 89 0.48 19.83 6.63
C ALA A 89 -0.43 21.03 6.89
N SER A 90 -0.35 22.02 6.01
CA SER A 90 -1.27 23.16 6.02
C SER A 90 -2.68 22.70 5.67
N ASN A 91 -3.68 23.47 6.11
CA ASN A 91 -5.07 23.19 5.78
C ASN A 91 -5.25 23.24 4.25
N PRO A 92 -5.73 22.15 3.61
CA PRO A 92 -5.96 22.11 2.17
C PRO A 92 -7.19 22.92 1.70
N GLY A 93 -7.97 23.46 2.64
CA GLY A 93 -9.11 24.34 2.34
C GLY A 93 -10.40 23.61 1.97
N PHE A 94 -10.50 22.29 2.16
CA PHE A 94 -11.73 21.55 1.88
C PHE A 94 -12.80 21.87 2.94
N LYS A 95 -13.94 22.44 2.50
CA LYS A 95 -15.03 22.88 3.38
C LYS A 95 -15.68 21.73 4.14
N ASP A 96 -15.68 20.52 3.58
CA ASP A 96 -16.27 19.30 4.14
C ASP A 96 -15.29 18.48 4.99
N VAL A 97 -14.07 19.00 5.21
CA VAL A 97 -13.03 18.38 6.05
C VAL A 97 -12.53 19.41 7.08
N PRO A 98 -13.31 19.75 8.10
CA PRO A 98 -12.88 20.64 9.17
C PRO A 98 -11.70 20.03 9.95
N THR A 99 -10.92 20.86 10.63
CA THR A 99 -9.75 20.43 11.42
C THR A 99 -10.08 19.41 12.51
N SER A 100 -11.34 19.37 12.98
CA SER A 100 -11.87 18.39 13.93
C SER A 100 -12.21 17.03 13.28
N SER A 101 -12.21 16.94 11.97
CA SER A 101 -12.53 15.68 11.26
C SER A 101 -11.45 14.63 11.54
N LYS A 102 -11.86 13.39 11.82
CA LYS A 102 -10.94 12.24 11.95
C LYS A 102 -10.08 12.00 10.70
N TYR A 103 -10.52 12.48 9.56
CA TYR A 103 -9.82 12.35 8.28
C TYR A 103 -8.86 13.52 7.98
N TYR A 104 -8.93 14.60 8.77
CA TYR A 104 -8.26 15.87 8.45
C TYR A 104 -6.75 15.68 8.24
N LYS A 105 -6.04 15.10 9.22
CA LYS A 105 -4.58 14.95 9.16
C LYS A 105 -4.14 14.15 7.95
N ALA A 106 -4.80 13.01 7.69
CA ALA A 106 -4.48 12.14 6.55
C ALA A 106 -4.72 12.85 5.22
N ILE A 107 -5.88 13.50 5.06
CA ILE A 107 -6.22 14.21 3.83
C ILE A 107 -5.27 15.39 3.59
N ALA A 108 -4.95 16.16 4.63
CA ALA A 108 -4.03 17.29 4.52
C ALA A 108 -2.61 16.82 4.12
N ALA A 109 -2.12 15.74 4.74
CA ALA A 109 -0.81 15.17 4.43
C ALA A 109 -0.73 14.64 2.98
N LEU A 110 -1.73 13.86 2.56
CA LEU A 110 -1.79 13.33 1.20
C LEU A 110 -1.99 14.41 0.14
N ASN A 111 -2.75 15.47 0.46
CA ASN A 111 -2.92 16.62 -0.44
C ASN A 111 -1.61 17.40 -0.60
N LYS A 112 -0.89 17.67 0.51
CA LYS A 112 0.43 18.29 0.48
C LYS A 112 1.42 17.48 -0.35
N ALA A 113 1.37 16.14 -0.26
CA ALA A 113 2.19 15.23 -1.06
C ALA A 113 1.72 15.09 -2.53
N GLY A 114 0.63 15.74 -2.94
CA GLY A 114 0.12 15.65 -4.30
C GLY A 114 -0.56 14.31 -4.65
N ILE A 115 -0.88 13.49 -3.64
CA ILE A 115 -1.45 12.14 -3.83
C ILE A 115 -2.96 12.20 -4.02
N VAL A 116 -3.63 13.09 -3.29
CA VAL A 116 -5.08 13.27 -3.38
C VAL A 116 -5.46 14.70 -3.66
N TYR A 117 -6.59 14.86 -4.38
CA TYR A 117 -7.18 16.15 -4.71
C TYR A 117 -8.67 16.12 -4.39
N GLY A 118 -9.26 17.32 -4.19
CA GLY A 118 -10.68 17.51 -4.04
C GLY A 118 -11.43 17.61 -5.36
N TYR A 119 -12.71 17.89 -5.23
CA TYR A 119 -13.64 18.27 -6.30
C TYR A 119 -14.03 19.74 -6.07
N GLY A 120 -13.23 20.66 -6.58
CA GLY A 120 -13.29 22.06 -6.19
C GLY A 120 -12.91 22.24 -4.72
N ASP A 121 -13.80 22.77 -3.90
CA ASP A 121 -13.60 23.05 -2.48
C ASP A 121 -14.06 21.91 -1.53
N GLU A 122 -14.37 20.73 -2.06
CA GLU A 122 -14.78 19.55 -1.29
C GLU A 122 -13.83 18.37 -1.54
N PHE A 123 -13.54 17.58 -0.50
CA PHE A 123 -12.85 16.30 -0.64
C PHE A 123 -13.80 15.12 -0.78
N ARG A 124 -14.96 15.21 -0.16
CA ARG A 124 -16.01 14.18 -0.07
C ARG A 124 -15.57 12.93 0.70
N PRO A 125 -15.13 13.07 1.96
CA PRO A 125 -14.55 11.95 2.73
C PRO A 125 -15.54 10.79 2.93
N ASN A 126 -16.83 11.07 3.02
CA ASN A 126 -17.88 10.06 3.21
C ASN A 126 -18.39 9.44 1.90
N ALA A 127 -17.96 9.93 0.75
CA ALA A 127 -18.33 9.33 -0.54
C ALA A 127 -17.67 7.95 -0.70
N THR A 128 -18.41 7.01 -1.27
CA THR A 128 -17.87 5.66 -1.58
C THR A 128 -16.76 5.75 -2.61
N LEU A 129 -15.69 4.97 -2.39
CA LEU A 129 -14.52 4.92 -3.24
C LEU A 129 -14.73 3.97 -4.43
N THR A 130 -14.36 4.38 -5.64
CA THR A 130 -14.35 3.49 -6.80
C THR A 130 -12.98 2.84 -7.01
N ARG A 131 -12.95 1.73 -7.77
CA ARG A 131 -11.71 1.04 -8.13
C ARG A 131 -10.75 1.93 -8.92
N SER A 132 -11.25 2.74 -9.85
CA SER A 132 -10.40 3.66 -10.62
C SER A 132 -9.85 4.81 -9.77
N GLN A 133 -10.62 5.33 -8.82
CA GLN A 133 -10.12 6.33 -7.87
C GLN A 133 -9.00 5.78 -7.00
N LEU A 134 -9.16 4.55 -6.49
CA LEU A 134 -8.10 3.89 -5.72
C LEU A 134 -6.86 3.62 -6.59
N ALA A 135 -7.03 3.22 -7.86
CA ALA A 135 -5.92 3.01 -8.77
C ALA A 135 -5.02 4.26 -8.89
N LYS A 136 -5.62 5.45 -9.04
CA LYS A 136 -4.87 6.71 -9.02
C LYS A 136 -4.14 6.92 -7.68
N MET A 137 -4.85 6.75 -6.55
CA MET A 137 -4.28 6.98 -5.22
C MET A 137 -3.07 6.08 -4.96
N LEU A 138 -3.14 4.80 -5.31
CA LEU A 138 -2.04 3.85 -5.12
C LEU A 138 -0.87 4.15 -6.08
N THR A 139 -1.14 4.37 -7.37
CA THR A 139 -0.08 4.68 -8.34
C THR A 139 0.73 5.90 -7.91
N VAL A 140 0.05 6.97 -7.50
CA VAL A 140 0.73 8.21 -7.10
C VAL A 140 1.36 8.07 -5.70
N GLY A 141 0.66 7.45 -4.76
CA GLY A 141 1.11 7.33 -3.38
C GLY A 141 2.34 6.44 -3.20
N PHE A 142 2.42 5.34 -3.92
CA PHE A 142 3.57 4.43 -3.91
C PHE A 142 4.60 4.75 -5.01
N GLU A 143 4.47 5.91 -5.68
CA GLU A 143 5.39 6.37 -6.73
C GLU A 143 5.62 5.32 -7.83
N LEU A 144 4.60 4.50 -8.13
CA LEU A 144 4.73 3.43 -9.12
C LEU A 144 5.01 4.01 -10.50
N GLN A 145 5.95 3.42 -11.23
CA GLN A 145 6.24 3.82 -12.60
C GLN A 145 4.98 3.67 -13.45
N GLN A 146 4.41 4.79 -13.87
CA GLN A 146 3.15 4.79 -14.59
C GLN A 146 3.27 4.09 -15.95
N SER A 147 2.33 3.21 -16.24
CA SER A 147 2.25 2.51 -17.54
C SER A 147 2.19 3.50 -18.71
N THR A 148 2.93 3.20 -19.76
CA THR A 148 2.92 4.00 -20.99
C THR A 148 1.74 3.66 -21.91
N THR A 149 1.18 2.44 -21.78
CA THR A 149 0.07 1.99 -22.61
C THR A 149 -1.29 2.47 -22.08
N THR A 150 -2.18 2.77 -23.00
CA THR A 150 -3.59 3.07 -22.74
C THR A 150 -4.52 1.96 -23.23
N LYS A 151 -3.97 0.96 -23.94
CA LYS A 151 -4.70 -0.22 -24.39
C LYS A 151 -4.47 -1.36 -23.40
N THR A 152 -5.51 -1.76 -22.70
CA THR A 152 -5.50 -2.80 -21.69
C THR A 152 -6.20 -4.07 -22.20
N LYS A 153 -6.05 -5.18 -21.47
CA LYS A 153 -6.85 -6.38 -21.71
C LYS A 153 -8.34 -6.20 -21.32
N PHE A 154 -8.66 -5.12 -20.60
CA PHE A 154 -10.02 -4.88 -20.07
C PHE A 154 -10.84 -4.06 -21.04
N THR A 155 -11.92 -4.66 -21.55
CA THR A 155 -12.79 -4.03 -22.55
C THR A 155 -13.50 -2.79 -22.02
N ASP A 156 -13.86 -2.79 -20.73
CA ASP A 156 -14.51 -1.66 -20.06
C ASP A 156 -13.55 -0.49 -19.81
N VAL A 157 -12.28 -0.76 -19.53
CA VAL A 157 -11.25 0.28 -19.39
C VAL A 157 -10.94 0.92 -20.74
N ASN A 158 -10.88 0.13 -21.82
CA ASN A 158 -10.61 0.66 -23.15
C ASN A 158 -11.69 1.64 -23.64
N LYS A 159 -12.93 1.54 -23.12
CA LYS A 159 -14.04 2.47 -23.40
C LYS A 159 -13.96 3.82 -22.64
N LEU A 160 -13.11 3.92 -21.60
CA LEU A 160 -12.93 5.21 -20.91
C LEU A 160 -12.35 6.24 -21.87
N THR A 161 -12.75 7.50 -21.70
CA THR A 161 -12.17 8.63 -22.44
C THR A 161 -10.92 9.18 -21.77
N ASP A 162 -10.86 9.09 -20.41
CA ASP A 162 -9.73 9.56 -19.64
C ASP A 162 -8.53 8.60 -19.75
N THR A 163 -7.51 9.03 -20.48
CA THR A 163 -6.27 8.29 -20.72
C THR A 163 -5.43 8.14 -19.46
N ALA A 164 -5.48 9.10 -18.54
CA ALA A 164 -4.75 9.01 -17.28
C ALA A 164 -5.31 7.87 -16.40
N THR A 165 -6.62 7.76 -16.30
CA THR A 165 -7.28 6.65 -15.57
C THR A 165 -6.94 5.29 -16.20
N LYS A 166 -6.88 5.19 -17.54
CA LYS A 166 -6.43 3.94 -18.20
C LYS A 166 -5.03 3.54 -17.76
N LYS A 167 -4.10 4.49 -17.74
CA LYS A 167 -2.71 4.27 -17.32
C LYS A 167 -2.62 3.86 -15.85
N TYR A 168 -3.33 4.54 -14.94
CA TYR A 168 -3.36 4.15 -13.52
C TYR A 168 -3.86 2.73 -13.32
N ILE A 169 -4.93 2.33 -14.02
CA ILE A 169 -5.46 0.97 -13.96
C ILE A 169 -4.41 -0.03 -14.49
N GLN A 170 -3.80 0.27 -15.64
CA GLN A 170 -2.79 -0.62 -16.21
C GLN A 170 -1.56 -0.72 -15.32
N THR A 171 -1.12 0.37 -14.69
CA THR A 171 -0.04 0.35 -13.69
C THR A 171 -0.31 -0.67 -12.58
N LEU A 172 -1.52 -0.69 -12.01
CA LEU A 172 -1.84 -1.69 -10.98
C LEU A 172 -1.77 -3.13 -11.51
N VAL A 173 -2.02 -3.33 -12.79
CA VAL A 173 -1.89 -4.66 -13.44
C VAL A 173 -0.43 -5.02 -13.66
N ASP A 174 0.37 -4.07 -14.14
CA ASP A 174 1.79 -4.26 -14.42
C ASP A 174 2.56 -4.63 -13.13
N TYR A 175 2.18 -4.06 -12.00
CA TYR A 175 2.72 -4.37 -10.67
C TYR A 175 2.04 -5.56 -9.96
N GLY A 176 1.11 -6.27 -10.62
CA GLY A 176 0.41 -7.41 -10.01
C GLY A 176 -0.58 -7.06 -8.90
N ILE A 177 -0.79 -5.76 -8.62
CA ILE A 177 -1.67 -5.26 -7.54
C ILE A 177 -3.13 -5.62 -7.83
N SER A 178 -3.52 -5.68 -9.10
CA SER A 178 -4.87 -6.07 -9.52
C SER A 178 -4.88 -6.93 -10.77
N LYS A 179 -5.73 -7.95 -10.76
CA LYS A 179 -5.98 -8.84 -11.93
C LYS A 179 -7.27 -8.50 -12.68
N GLY A 180 -8.03 -7.49 -12.22
CA GLY A 180 -9.39 -7.19 -12.70
C GLY A 180 -10.47 -7.87 -11.86
N THR A 181 -11.74 -7.69 -12.25
CA THR A 181 -12.88 -8.42 -11.68
C THR A 181 -13.17 -9.71 -12.44
N THR A 182 -12.82 -9.72 -13.72
CA THR A 182 -12.80 -10.92 -14.59
C THR A 182 -11.54 -10.88 -15.47
N ALA A 183 -11.36 -11.87 -16.33
CA ALA A 183 -10.23 -11.88 -17.28
C ALA A 183 -10.23 -10.66 -18.22
N THR A 184 -11.39 -10.09 -18.52
CA THR A 184 -11.58 -9.03 -19.53
C THR A 184 -12.25 -7.76 -19.00
N THR A 185 -12.55 -7.67 -17.70
CA THR A 185 -13.14 -6.50 -17.05
C THR A 185 -12.39 -6.08 -15.81
N PHE A 186 -12.22 -4.78 -15.61
CA PHE A 186 -11.65 -4.17 -14.41
C PHE A 186 -12.74 -3.63 -13.48
N SER A 187 -13.87 -3.22 -14.02
CA SER A 187 -14.99 -2.56 -13.34
C SER A 187 -14.57 -1.23 -12.68
N PRO A 188 -14.10 -0.22 -13.45
CA PRO A 188 -13.48 1.00 -12.91
C PRO A 188 -14.43 1.80 -12.00
N ASN A 189 -15.74 1.79 -12.26
CA ASN A 189 -16.76 2.52 -11.48
C ASN A 189 -17.35 1.71 -10.31
N MET A 190 -16.96 0.43 -10.15
CA MET A 190 -17.44 -0.39 -9.06
C MET A 190 -16.95 0.18 -7.72
N LYS A 191 -17.86 0.28 -6.74
CA LYS A 191 -17.55 0.68 -5.39
C LYS A 191 -16.79 -0.44 -4.68
N LEU A 192 -15.78 -0.06 -3.93
CA LEU A 192 -14.98 -1.01 -3.16
C LEU A 192 -15.62 -1.28 -1.80
N THR A 193 -15.46 -2.51 -1.33
CA THR A 193 -15.66 -2.83 0.08
C THR A 193 -14.39 -2.51 0.89
N ARG A 194 -14.51 -2.44 2.21
CA ARG A 194 -13.37 -2.26 3.12
C ARG A 194 -12.34 -3.39 2.95
N ALA A 195 -12.80 -4.63 2.78
CA ALA A 195 -11.93 -5.79 2.54
C ALA A 195 -11.16 -5.66 1.21
N GLN A 196 -11.82 -5.22 0.15
CA GLN A 196 -11.16 -4.98 -1.14
C GLN A 196 -10.14 -3.84 -1.06
N LEU A 197 -10.47 -2.74 -0.35
CA LEU A 197 -9.51 -1.66 -0.12
C LEU A 197 -8.26 -2.18 0.60
N ALA A 198 -8.41 -2.98 1.67
CA ALA A 198 -7.28 -3.58 2.38
C ALA A 198 -6.43 -4.45 1.45
N THR A 199 -7.05 -5.30 0.63
CA THR A 199 -6.29 -6.17 -0.31
C THR A 199 -5.53 -5.36 -1.36
N PHE A 200 -6.12 -4.31 -1.92
CA PHE A 200 -5.41 -3.44 -2.87
C PHE A 200 -4.20 -2.77 -2.21
N LEU A 201 -4.37 -2.28 -0.98
CA LEU A 201 -3.29 -1.63 -0.24
C LEU A 201 -2.18 -2.62 0.13
N TYR A 202 -2.55 -3.79 0.65
CA TYR A 202 -1.62 -4.88 0.96
C TYR A 202 -0.78 -5.26 -0.27
N ASN A 203 -1.44 -5.50 -1.41
CA ASN A 203 -0.74 -5.84 -2.65
C ASN A 203 0.17 -4.70 -3.14
N ALA A 204 -0.18 -3.44 -2.90
CA ALA A 204 0.68 -2.32 -3.27
C ALA A 204 1.94 -2.26 -2.39
N ILE A 205 1.80 -2.51 -1.10
CA ILE A 205 2.93 -2.60 -0.16
C ILE A 205 3.85 -3.76 -0.56
N GLU A 206 3.30 -4.96 -0.76
CA GLU A 206 4.09 -6.13 -1.19
C GLU A 206 4.84 -5.89 -2.51
N ALA A 207 4.16 -5.28 -3.49
CA ALA A 207 4.75 -5.00 -4.80
C ALA A 207 5.92 -3.97 -4.76
N THR A 208 6.01 -3.19 -3.68
CA THR A 208 7.07 -2.17 -3.50
C THR A 208 8.10 -2.54 -2.42
N SER A 209 7.85 -3.60 -1.65
CA SER A 209 8.75 -4.02 -0.56
C SER A 209 10.09 -4.56 -1.08
N ASP A 210 10.10 -5.20 -2.24
CA ASP A 210 11.31 -5.79 -2.83
C ASP A 210 12.27 -4.73 -3.40
N ASP A 211 11.77 -3.56 -3.82
CA ASP A 211 12.61 -2.46 -4.32
C ASP A 211 13.42 -1.77 -3.20
N PHE A 212 13.04 -1.93 -1.93
CA PHE A 212 13.76 -1.36 -0.77
C PHE A 212 14.98 -2.18 -0.33
N ILE A 213 15.09 -3.44 -0.75
CA ILE A 213 16.19 -4.34 -0.33
C ILE A 213 17.47 -4.12 -1.17
N VAL A 214 17.36 -3.51 -2.35
CA VAL A 214 18.49 -3.37 -3.30
C VAL A 214 19.37 -2.14 -3.03
N ILE A 215 18.98 -1.19 -2.19
CA ILE A 215 19.75 0.06 -1.96
C ILE A 215 20.64 0.00 -0.70
N GLY A 216 20.73 -1.13 -0.04
CA GLY A 216 21.41 -1.29 1.26
C GLY A 216 22.73 -2.07 1.27
N VAL A 217 23.35 -2.35 0.11
CA VAL A 217 24.63 -3.07 0.06
C VAL A 217 25.58 -2.43 -0.96
N GLU A 218 26.19 -1.33 -0.59
CA GLU A 218 27.55 -0.95 -1.05
C GLU A 218 28.36 -0.43 0.13
#